data_c8df1e3836abd9cbf9a963a6b92407f1
#
_entry.id   c8df1e3836abd9cbf9a963a6b92407f1
#
_cell.length_a   1.000
_cell.length_b   1.000
_cell.length_c   1.000
_cell.angle_alpha   90.00
_cell.angle_beta   90.00
_cell.angle_gamma   90.00
#
_symmetry.space_group_name_H-M   'P 1'
#
loop_
_entity.id
_entity.type
_entity.pdbx_description
1 polymer ?
#
loop_
_entity_poly.entity_id
_entity_poly.type
_entity_poly.pdbx_seq_one_letter_code
_entity_poly.pdbx_strand_id
1 'polypeptide(L)'
;ASLVGSEMCIRDSYYIGNTSVYLTGYKGEEPTDSIVFPGMTLHYSGKKPGIRPGVLAKRFFYQKGQLYSQARQNFTQEALARLGIFKFAEFRYAPQDTLPGCDTLNVRMNATFDLPYDGELEFNVTTKSTDQTGPGAIFSLSRKNFMRTAATLSFQLKGSYEWQTNSTADGNSSKLNSYELGTSFSLEYPRLVLPWMSKKMMSSRFPQHTSFKLYASQLNRARFFKMLSFGGTVSYDFQPSRVWKHTVTPFRLAFNTLQHTTTRFDTIVDKNRSLKISLGNQFIPAMSYTFTL
;
A
#
# COMPACT_ATOMS: atom_id res chain seq x y z
N ALA A 1 -62.54 -26.66 -1.76
CA ALA A 1 -61.16 -26.92 -2.07
C ALA A 1 -60.60 -25.70 -2.78
N SER A 2 -59.90 -24.84 -2.02
CA SER A 2 -59.21 -23.69 -2.54
C SER A 2 -57.87 -24.10 -3.08
N LEU A 3 -57.68 -24.08 -4.38
CA LEU A 3 -56.37 -24.10 -5.01
C LEU A 3 -55.72 -22.73 -4.76
N VAL A 4 -54.96 -22.63 -3.70
CA VAL A 4 -53.96 -21.58 -3.59
C VAL A 4 -52.88 -21.92 -4.60
N GLY A 5 -52.92 -21.26 -5.75
CA GLY A 5 -51.84 -21.29 -6.71
C GLY A 5 -50.60 -20.79 -5.99
N SER A 6 -49.61 -21.66 -5.84
CA SER A 6 -48.25 -21.21 -5.53
C SER A 6 -47.82 -20.31 -6.69
N GLU A 7 -47.91 -18.99 -6.50
CA GLU A 7 -47.16 -18.07 -7.32
C GLU A 7 -45.69 -18.47 -7.14
N MET A 8 -45.20 -19.28 -8.09
CA MET A 8 -43.76 -19.40 -8.27
C MET A 8 -43.25 -17.98 -8.38
N CYS A 9 -42.50 -17.52 -7.39
CA CYS A 9 -41.73 -16.32 -7.52
C CYS A 9 -40.87 -16.51 -8.78
N ILE A 10 -41.33 -15.95 -9.89
CA ILE A 10 -40.53 -15.78 -11.10
C ILE A 10 -39.39 -14.89 -10.58
N ARG A 11 -38.19 -15.46 -10.47
CA ARG A 11 -37.01 -14.67 -10.14
C ARG A 11 -36.78 -13.75 -11.32
N ASP A 12 -37.25 -12.51 -11.18
CA ASP A 12 -37.02 -11.50 -12.18
C ASP A 12 -35.52 -11.35 -12.36
N SER A 13 -35.08 -11.62 -13.56
CA SER A 13 -33.66 -11.54 -13.93
C SER A 13 -33.40 -10.11 -14.41
N TYR A 14 -32.69 -9.33 -13.62
CA TYR A 14 -32.36 -7.97 -13.98
C TYR A 14 -31.04 -7.87 -14.76
N TYR A 15 -31.00 -7.00 -15.76
CA TYR A 15 -29.81 -6.68 -16.55
C TYR A 15 -29.21 -5.35 -16.11
N ILE A 16 -27.89 -5.23 -16.20
CA ILE A 16 -27.19 -3.98 -15.90
C ILE A 16 -27.36 -2.98 -17.06
N GLY A 17 -27.91 -1.82 -16.76
CA GLY A 17 -28.06 -0.70 -17.67
C GLY A 17 -26.82 0.22 -17.68
N ASN A 18 -27.05 1.52 -17.65
CA ASN A 18 -25.98 2.50 -17.60
C ASN A 18 -25.38 2.59 -16.19
N THR A 19 -24.06 2.73 -16.15
CA THR A 19 -23.33 2.94 -14.89
C THR A 19 -22.88 4.38 -14.80
N SER A 20 -23.34 5.10 -13.79
CA SER A 20 -22.96 6.48 -13.49
C SER A 20 -22.22 6.53 -12.16
N VAL A 21 -21.05 7.12 -12.15
CA VAL A 21 -20.18 7.25 -10.97
C VAL A 21 -20.07 8.73 -10.61
N TYR A 22 -20.47 9.07 -9.40
CA TYR A 22 -20.40 10.42 -8.85
C TYR A 22 -19.28 10.50 -7.83
N LEU A 23 -18.25 11.29 -8.13
CA LEU A 23 -17.10 11.47 -7.27
C LEU A 23 -17.20 12.83 -6.55
N THR A 24 -17.43 12.78 -5.26
CA THR A 24 -17.43 13.96 -4.39
C THR A 24 -16.01 14.17 -3.83
N GLY A 25 -15.53 15.40 -3.85
CA GLY A 25 -14.24 15.77 -3.26
C GLY A 25 -14.20 15.53 -1.74
N TYR A 26 -13.01 15.46 -1.16
CA TYR A 26 -12.83 15.26 0.29
C TYR A 26 -13.41 16.41 1.14
N LYS A 27 -13.61 17.59 0.55
CA LYS A 27 -14.29 18.75 1.19
C LYS A 27 -15.80 18.76 0.98
N GLY A 28 -16.39 17.74 0.35
CA GLY A 28 -17.81 17.69 0.03
C GLY A 28 -18.18 18.41 -1.27
N GLU A 29 -17.20 18.69 -2.13
CA GLU A 29 -17.42 19.36 -3.42
C GLU A 29 -18.23 18.45 -4.34
N GLU A 30 -19.42 18.91 -4.74
CA GLU A 30 -20.30 18.16 -5.63
C GLU A 30 -19.75 18.11 -7.07
N PRO A 31 -20.07 17.06 -7.84
CA PRO A 31 -19.65 16.92 -9.22
C PRO A 31 -20.28 18.00 -10.09
N THR A 32 -19.46 18.74 -10.83
CA THR A 32 -19.88 19.79 -11.80
C THR A 32 -19.69 19.38 -13.24
N ASP A 33 -18.74 18.50 -13.50
CA ASP A 33 -18.35 18.04 -14.83
C ASP A 33 -18.54 16.53 -14.99
N SER A 34 -18.62 16.08 -16.24
CA SER A 34 -18.74 14.65 -16.55
C SER A 34 -17.87 14.25 -17.74
N ILE A 35 -17.40 13.00 -17.71
CA ILE A 35 -16.69 12.37 -18.82
C ILE A 35 -17.24 10.99 -19.09
N VAL A 36 -17.51 10.70 -20.35
CA VAL A 36 -17.94 9.35 -20.77
C VAL A 36 -16.71 8.49 -21.01
N PHE A 37 -16.65 7.35 -20.35
CA PHE A 37 -15.62 6.35 -20.50
C PHE A 37 -16.27 5.00 -20.87
N PRO A 38 -15.62 4.12 -21.64
CA PRO A 38 -16.19 2.82 -21.98
C PRO A 38 -16.70 2.06 -20.73
N GLY A 39 -18.01 1.83 -20.69
CA GLY A 39 -18.70 1.13 -19.61
C GLY A 39 -19.23 1.99 -18.46
N MET A 40 -18.90 3.29 -18.40
CA MET A 40 -19.40 4.17 -17.34
C MET A 40 -19.38 5.65 -17.71
N THR A 41 -20.23 6.44 -17.06
CA THR A 41 -20.16 7.90 -17.06
C THR A 41 -19.63 8.36 -15.70
N LEU A 42 -18.55 9.12 -15.70
CA LEU A 42 -17.90 9.62 -14.50
C LEU A 42 -18.22 11.10 -14.30
N HIS A 43 -18.89 11.42 -13.20
CA HIS A 43 -19.17 12.79 -12.77
C HIS A 43 -18.17 13.20 -11.69
N TYR A 44 -17.56 14.37 -11.83
CA TYR A 44 -16.48 14.83 -10.94
C TYR A 44 -16.52 16.35 -10.78
N SER A 45 -15.82 16.88 -9.76
CA SER A 45 -15.60 18.30 -9.55
C SER A 45 -14.20 18.73 -10.03
N GLY A 46 -14.11 19.95 -10.59
CA GLY A 46 -12.86 20.56 -11.01
C GLY A 46 -12.38 20.16 -12.40
N LYS A 47 -11.21 20.66 -12.80
CA LYS A 47 -10.68 20.52 -14.17
C LYS A 47 -10.37 19.11 -14.63
N LYS A 48 -10.18 18.16 -13.73
CA LYS A 48 -9.82 16.74 -14.03
C LYS A 48 -10.39 15.83 -12.96
N PRO A 49 -10.82 14.60 -13.34
CA PRO A 49 -11.32 13.64 -12.35
C PRO A 49 -10.25 13.34 -11.29
N GLY A 50 -10.67 13.23 -10.03
CA GLY A 50 -9.79 12.95 -8.90
C GLY A 50 -9.03 11.60 -9.01
N ILE A 51 -9.54 10.68 -9.82
CA ILE A 51 -8.88 9.40 -10.18
C ILE A 51 -8.90 9.24 -11.69
N ARG A 52 -7.90 8.55 -12.24
CA ARG A 52 -7.87 8.23 -13.68
C ARG A 52 -9.02 7.25 -14.01
N PRO A 53 -9.89 7.55 -14.98
CA PRO A 53 -11.05 6.69 -15.29
C PRO A 53 -10.69 5.23 -15.55
N GLY A 54 -9.57 4.97 -16.24
CA GLY A 54 -9.12 3.61 -16.50
C GLY A 54 -8.65 2.81 -15.27
N VAL A 55 -8.29 3.48 -14.16
CA VAL A 55 -7.99 2.80 -12.89
C VAL A 55 -9.28 2.36 -12.23
N LEU A 56 -10.30 3.22 -12.26
CA LEU A 56 -11.62 2.97 -11.69
C LEU A 56 -12.36 1.89 -12.49
N ALA A 57 -12.40 1.99 -13.82
CA ALA A 57 -13.11 1.06 -14.70
C ALA A 57 -12.64 -0.40 -14.53
N LYS A 58 -11.37 -0.63 -14.26
CA LYS A 58 -10.83 -1.97 -13.99
C LYS A 58 -11.30 -2.60 -12.67
N ARG A 59 -12.02 -1.84 -11.84
CA ARG A 59 -12.57 -2.31 -10.56
C ARG A 59 -14.03 -2.69 -10.64
N PHE A 60 -14.68 -2.42 -11.77
CA PHE A 60 -16.03 -2.87 -12.04
C PHE A 60 -16.01 -4.25 -12.70
N PHE A 61 -16.62 -5.24 -12.06
CA PHE A 61 -16.68 -6.64 -12.55
C PHE A 61 -17.98 -6.99 -13.25
N TYR A 62 -18.76 -5.98 -13.62
CA TYR A 62 -19.96 -6.11 -14.45
C TYR A 62 -19.91 -5.10 -15.60
N GLN A 63 -20.65 -5.39 -16.66
CA GLN A 63 -20.75 -4.55 -17.85
C GLN A 63 -22.22 -4.35 -18.22
N LYS A 64 -22.51 -3.29 -18.97
CA LYS A 64 -23.84 -3.03 -19.53
C LYS A 64 -24.33 -4.24 -20.32
N GLY A 65 -25.61 -4.62 -20.13
CA GLY A 65 -26.26 -5.76 -20.76
C GLY A 65 -25.96 -7.11 -20.09
N GLN A 66 -25.14 -7.18 -19.06
CA GLN A 66 -24.93 -8.41 -18.29
C GLN A 66 -26.02 -8.61 -17.24
N LEU A 67 -26.34 -9.87 -16.97
CA LEU A 67 -27.21 -10.24 -15.88
C LEU A 67 -26.63 -9.75 -14.54
N TYR A 68 -27.48 -9.11 -13.72
CA TYR A 68 -27.11 -8.70 -12.37
C TYR A 68 -26.66 -9.90 -11.52
N SER A 69 -25.62 -9.74 -10.79
CA SER A 69 -25.09 -10.76 -9.88
C SER A 69 -24.59 -10.11 -8.61
N GLN A 70 -25.15 -10.50 -7.48
CA GLN A 70 -24.73 -10.05 -6.15
C GLN A 70 -23.23 -10.32 -5.90
N ALA A 71 -22.74 -11.47 -6.36
CA ALA A 71 -21.32 -11.81 -6.23
C ALA A 71 -20.41 -10.82 -6.98
N ARG A 72 -20.78 -10.42 -8.20
CA ARG A 72 -20.02 -9.42 -8.97
C ARG A 72 -20.07 -8.04 -8.34
N GLN A 73 -21.22 -7.67 -7.77
CA GLN A 73 -21.35 -6.43 -7.01
C GLN A 73 -20.42 -6.43 -5.79
N ASN A 74 -20.44 -7.50 -4.98
CA ASN A 74 -19.57 -7.62 -3.81
C ASN A 74 -18.09 -7.53 -4.21
N PHE A 75 -17.67 -8.22 -5.29
CA PHE A 75 -16.30 -8.11 -5.80
C PHE A 75 -15.96 -6.68 -6.24
N THR A 76 -16.89 -5.97 -6.87
CA THR A 76 -16.68 -4.57 -7.26
C THR A 76 -16.51 -3.68 -6.03
N GLN A 77 -17.37 -3.85 -5.04
CA GLN A 77 -17.32 -3.09 -3.80
C GLN A 77 -16.01 -3.33 -3.02
N GLU A 78 -15.61 -4.59 -2.88
CA GLU A 78 -14.33 -4.96 -2.28
C GLU A 78 -13.13 -4.40 -3.05
N ALA A 79 -13.17 -4.45 -4.39
CA ALA A 79 -12.09 -3.94 -5.22
C ALA A 79 -11.93 -2.41 -5.13
N LEU A 80 -13.05 -1.69 -4.96
CA LEU A 80 -13.05 -0.25 -4.75
C LEU A 80 -12.57 0.10 -3.34
N ALA A 81 -13.02 -0.64 -2.33
CA ALA A 81 -12.54 -0.47 -0.95
C ALA A 81 -11.02 -0.67 -0.84
N ARG A 82 -10.49 -1.66 -1.55
CA ARG A 82 -9.03 -1.92 -1.61
C ARG A 82 -8.19 -0.82 -2.25
N LEU A 83 -8.82 0.14 -2.97
CA LEU A 83 -8.07 1.31 -3.45
C LEU A 83 -7.61 2.22 -2.30
N GLY A 84 -8.31 2.20 -1.15
CA GLY A 84 -7.95 2.98 0.04
C GLY A 84 -8.04 4.50 -0.13
N ILE A 85 -8.73 4.97 -1.18
CA ILE A 85 -8.84 6.39 -1.53
C ILE A 85 -10.23 6.98 -1.26
N PHE A 86 -11.20 6.12 -1.03
CA PHE A 86 -12.57 6.53 -0.75
C PHE A 86 -12.88 6.35 0.74
N LYS A 87 -13.48 7.36 1.33
CA LYS A 87 -14.02 7.29 2.69
C LYS A 87 -15.24 6.38 2.73
N PHE A 88 -16.10 6.48 1.70
CA PHE A 88 -17.21 5.57 1.47
C PHE A 88 -17.54 5.51 -0.03
N ALA A 89 -18.12 4.39 -0.44
CA ALA A 89 -18.66 4.19 -1.77
C ALA A 89 -20.00 3.43 -1.65
N GLU A 90 -21.07 4.07 -2.11
CA GLU A 90 -22.43 3.54 -2.04
C GLU A 90 -22.93 3.24 -3.44
N PHE A 91 -23.57 2.10 -3.60
CA PHE A 91 -24.21 1.69 -4.84
C PHE A 91 -25.73 1.78 -4.70
N ARG A 92 -26.38 2.43 -5.65
CA ARG A 92 -27.84 2.48 -5.79
C ARG A 92 -28.23 1.94 -7.13
N TYR A 93 -29.28 1.13 -7.14
CA TYR A 93 -29.84 0.50 -8.32
C TYR A 93 -31.24 1.07 -8.52
N ALA A 94 -31.51 1.54 -9.72
CA ALA A 94 -32.83 2.06 -10.10
C ALA A 94 -33.25 1.48 -11.43
N PRO A 95 -34.52 1.12 -11.62
CA PRO A 95 -35.02 0.71 -12.93
C PRO A 95 -34.68 1.78 -13.99
N GLN A 96 -34.36 1.34 -15.20
CA GLN A 96 -34.07 2.26 -16.30
C GLN A 96 -35.32 3.02 -16.72
N ASP A 97 -36.48 2.37 -16.65
CA ASP A 97 -37.79 2.94 -16.98
C ASP A 97 -38.77 2.63 -15.85
N THR A 98 -39.83 3.43 -15.74
CA THR A 98 -40.91 3.26 -14.77
C THR A 98 -42.01 2.31 -15.32
N LEU A 99 -41.88 1.82 -16.53
CA LEU A 99 -42.84 0.91 -17.15
C LEU A 99 -42.84 -0.47 -16.46
N PRO A 100 -44.04 -1.06 -16.24
CA PRO A 100 -44.13 -2.42 -15.70
C PRO A 100 -43.37 -3.39 -16.61
N GLY A 101 -42.46 -4.23 -16.05
CA GLY A 101 -41.67 -5.20 -16.81
C GLY A 101 -40.28 -4.69 -17.25
N CYS A 102 -39.81 -3.55 -16.75
CA CYS A 102 -38.43 -3.10 -17.00
C CYS A 102 -37.42 -3.97 -16.27
N ASP A 103 -36.69 -4.82 -17.01
CA ASP A 103 -35.68 -5.74 -16.48
C ASP A 103 -34.29 -5.10 -16.38
N THR A 104 -34.16 -3.84 -16.73
CA THR A 104 -32.86 -3.15 -16.77
C THR A 104 -32.67 -2.22 -15.59
N LEU A 105 -31.57 -2.41 -14.83
CA LEU A 105 -31.20 -1.59 -13.69
C LEU A 105 -30.03 -0.68 -14.03
N ASN A 106 -30.25 0.63 -13.94
CA ASN A 106 -29.15 1.61 -13.94
C ASN A 106 -28.43 1.60 -12.60
N VAL A 107 -27.10 1.63 -12.66
CA VAL A 107 -26.24 1.62 -11.50
C VAL A 107 -25.73 3.04 -11.24
N ARG A 108 -25.98 3.55 -10.05
CA ARG A 108 -25.39 4.79 -9.57
C ARG A 108 -24.47 4.49 -8.41
N MET A 109 -23.21 4.87 -8.55
CA MET A 109 -22.22 4.83 -7.48
C MET A 109 -21.94 6.26 -6.99
N ASN A 110 -22.14 6.51 -5.70
CA ASN A 110 -21.71 7.73 -5.06
C ASN A 110 -20.48 7.41 -4.21
N ALA A 111 -19.37 8.09 -4.47
CA ALA A 111 -18.14 7.90 -3.72
C ALA A 111 -17.54 9.24 -3.29
N THR A 112 -17.11 9.31 -2.05
CA THR A 112 -16.43 10.48 -1.49
C THR A 112 -14.97 10.13 -1.24
N PHE A 113 -14.08 10.98 -1.72
CA PHE A 113 -12.65 10.81 -1.45
C PHE A 113 -12.34 10.97 0.03
N ASP A 114 -11.41 10.17 0.51
CA ASP A 114 -10.80 10.33 1.83
C ASP A 114 -9.74 11.44 1.80
N LEU A 115 -9.28 11.86 3.00
CA LEU A 115 -8.20 12.83 3.16
C LEU A 115 -6.96 12.37 2.38
N PRO A 116 -6.37 13.27 1.56
CA PRO A 116 -5.25 12.88 0.72
C PRO A 116 -3.93 12.69 1.46
N TYR A 117 -3.80 13.27 2.64
CA TYR A 117 -2.59 13.19 3.47
C TYR A 117 -2.92 12.53 4.80
N ASP A 118 -1.98 11.71 5.26
CA ASP A 118 -1.99 11.06 6.56
C ASP A 118 -0.62 11.22 7.18
N GLY A 119 -0.56 11.72 8.41
CA GLY A 119 0.66 12.00 9.15
C GLY A 119 0.63 11.28 10.49
N GLU A 120 1.72 10.61 10.82
CA GLU A 120 1.88 9.86 12.07
C GLU A 120 3.21 10.22 12.72
N LEU A 121 3.20 10.41 14.03
CA LEU A 121 4.38 10.63 14.85
C LEU A 121 4.36 9.62 15.98
N GLU A 122 5.35 8.74 15.99
CA GLU A 122 5.52 7.70 16.99
C GLU A 122 6.74 7.99 17.85
N PHE A 123 6.61 7.86 19.16
CA PHE A 123 7.71 7.89 20.11
C PHE A 123 7.83 6.52 20.77
N ASN A 124 9.05 6.01 20.85
CA ASN A 124 9.33 4.74 21.50
C ASN A 124 10.56 4.83 22.40
N VAL A 125 10.66 3.92 23.35
CA VAL A 125 11.85 3.70 24.16
C VAL A 125 12.26 2.26 24.00
N THR A 126 13.50 2.04 23.61
CA THR A 126 14.04 0.69 23.36
C THR A 126 15.09 0.37 24.42
N THR A 127 14.96 -0.81 25.04
CA THR A 127 15.98 -1.37 25.93
C THR A 127 16.48 -2.68 25.33
N LYS A 128 17.78 -2.80 25.17
CA LYS A 128 18.44 -3.98 24.59
C LYS A 128 19.12 -4.82 25.67
N SER A 129 19.23 -6.12 25.44
CA SER A 129 19.98 -7.04 26.31
C SER A 129 21.48 -6.72 26.44
N THR A 130 21.98 -5.81 25.62
CA THR A 130 23.36 -5.29 25.64
C THR A 130 23.51 -4.06 26.54
N ASP A 131 22.57 -3.84 27.49
CA ASP A 131 22.54 -2.69 28.42
C ASP A 131 22.50 -1.32 27.70
N GLN A 132 21.92 -1.27 26.53
CA GLN A 132 21.68 -0.05 25.80
C GLN A 132 20.20 0.32 25.89
N THR A 133 19.92 1.53 26.30
CA THR A 133 18.56 2.08 26.41
C THR A 133 18.53 3.45 25.77
N GLY A 134 17.41 3.77 25.12
CA GLY A 134 17.24 5.11 24.61
C GLY A 134 15.93 5.36 23.89
N PRO A 135 15.59 6.65 23.69
CA PRO A 135 14.41 7.06 22.96
C PRO A 135 14.60 6.93 21.45
N GLY A 136 13.50 6.69 20.78
CA GLY A 136 13.36 6.77 19.35
C GLY A 136 12.12 7.55 18.95
N ALA A 137 12.16 8.13 17.76
CA ALA A 137 11.03 8.80 17.15
C ALA A 137 10.92 8.40 15.68
N ILE A 138 9.71 8.21 15.21
CA ILE A 138 9.40 7.92 13.81
C ILE A 138 8.36 8.92 13.36
N PHE A 139 8.68 9.66 12.31
CA PHE A 139 7.74 10.53 11.62
C PHE A 139 7.40 9.92 10.28
N SER A 140 6.12 9.71 10.01
CA SER A 140 5.61 9.15 8.76
C SER A 140 4.63 10.13 8.13
N LEU A 141 4.78 10.36 6.84
CA LEU A 141 3.88 11.17 6.04
C LEU A 141 3.49 10.38 4.79
N SER A 142 2.19 10.17 4.59
CA SER A 142 1.65 9.46 3.43
C SER A 142 0.76 10.36 2.61
N ARG A 143 0.85 10.22 1.29
CA ARG A 143 -0.07 10.83 0.34
C ARG A 143 -0.80 9.76 -0.43
N LYS A 144 -2.11 9.65 -0.19
CA LYS A 144 -3.01 8.74 -0.91
C LYS A 144 -3.28 9.27 -2.31
N ASN A 145 -3.61 8.38 -3.22
CA ASN A 145 -4.01 8.69 -4.60
C ASN A 145 -2.97 9.51 -5.37
N PHE A 146 -1.68 9.19 -5.19
CA PHE A 146 -0.59 9.85 -5.88
C PHE A 146 -0.76 9.74 -7.41
N MET A 147 -0.59 10.85 -8.12
CA MET A 147 -0.81 10.97 -9.57
C MET A 147 -2.18 10.47 -10.06
N ARG A 148 -3.22 10.43 -9.20
CA ARG A 148 -4.57 9.93 -9.52
C ARG A 148 -4.59 8.46 -9.96
N THR A 149 -3.66 7.66 -9.46
CA THR A 149 -3.51 6.24 -9.81
C THR A 149 -3.93 5.29 -8.69
N ALA A 150 -4.51 5.84 -7.61
CA ALA A 150 -4.74 5.16 -6.35
C ALA A 150 -3.45 4.62 -5.69
N ALA A 151 -2.29 5.11 -6.09
CA ALA A 151 -1.03 4.78 -5.44
C ALA A 151 -0.86 5.59 -4.15
N THR A 152 -0.20 5.00 -3.15
CA THR A 152 0.18 5.69 -1.92
C THR A 152 1.68 5.96 -1.96
N LEU A 153 2.06 7.22 -1.82
CA LEU A 153 3.44 7.63 -1.63
C LEU A 153 3.66 7.92 -0.17
N SER A 154 4.61 7.22 0.47
CA SER A 154 4.93 7.43 1.88
C SER A 154 6.39 7.82 2.05
N PHE A 155 6.61 8.74 2.96
CA PHE A 155 7.90 9.17 3.43
C PHE A 155 7.99 8.87 4.92
N GLN A 156 9.10 8.30 5.38
CA GLN A 156 9.34 8.02 6.78
C GLN A 156 10.72 8.50 7.18
N LEU A 157 10.80 9.18 8.31
CA LEU A 157 12.02 9.60 8.97
C LEU A 157 12.07 8.93 10.35
N LYS A 158 13.15 8.20 10.62
CA LYS A 158 13.40 7.52 11.89
C LYS A 158 14.64 8.10 12.54
N GLY A 159 14.56 8.43 13.82
CA GLY A 159 15.69 8.82 14.64
C GLY A 159 15.69 8.03 15.95
N SER A 160 16.84 7.52 16.35
CA SER A 160 17.01 6.92 17.68
C SER A 160 18.34 7.30 18.28
N TYR A 161 18.35 7.40 19.60
CA TYR A 161 19.53 7.69 20.39
C TYR A 161 19.59 6.70 21.54
N GLU A 162 20.72 6.03 21.72
CA GLU A 162 20.90 4.98 22.72
C GLU A 162 22.15 5.29 23.56
N TRP A 163 22.06 5.09 24.85
CA TRP A 163 23.19 5.15 25.78
C TRP A 163 23.32 3.86 26.57
N GLN A 164 24.52 3.59 27.04
CA GLN A 164 24.79 2.43 27.87
C GLN A 164 24.36 2.72 29.32
N THR A 165 23.54 1.84 29.90
CA THR A 165 22.98 1.96 31.24
C THR A 165 23.86 1.35 32.30
N ASN A 166 24.69 0.35 31.99
CA ASN A 166 25.55 -0.33 32.92
C ASN A 166 26.98 0.23 32.87
N SER A 167 27.47 0.74 33.99
CA SER A 167 28.87 1.15 34.14
C SER A 167 29.70 -0.10 34.47
N THR A 168 30.53 -0.54 33.53
CA THR A 168 31.61 -1.48 33.85
C THR A 168 32.58 -0.84 34.88
N ALA A 169 33.03 -1.64 35.81
CA ALA A 169 33.82 -1.28 37.01
C ALA A 169 35.18 -0.57 36.78
N ASP A 170 35.52 -0.29 35.55
CA ASP A 170 36.71 0.49 35.16
C ASP A 170 36.34 1.97 35.05
N GLY A 171 36.21 2.65 36.16
CA GLY A 171 36.13 4.10 36.43
C GLY A 171 36.05 5.15 35.30
N ASN A 172 36.02 4.76 34.07
CA ASN A 172 35.94 5.60 32.90
C ASN A 172 34.54 5.44 32.25
N SER A 173 33.53 5.98 32.92
CA SER A 173 32.13 6.04 32.48
C SER A 173 31.96 6.91 31.23
N SER A 174 32.65 6.58 30.16
CA SER A 174 32.36 7.18 28.88
C SER A 174 31.15 6.46 28.30
N LYS A 175 30.00 7.05 28.51
CA LYS A 175 28.73 6.67 27.96
C LYS A 175 28.89 6.37 26.44
N LEU A 176 28.81 5.10 26.09
CA LEU A 176 28.83 4.67 24.70
C LEU A 176 27.50 5.09 24.07
N ASN A 177 27.49 6.29 23.52
CA ASN A 177 26.31 6.83 22.86
C ASN A 177 26.27 6.33 21.42
N SER A 178 25.12 5.86 21.00
CA SER A 178 24.86 5.44 19.64
C SER A 178 23.68 6.22 19.12
N TYR A 179 23.71 6.65 17.87
CA TYR A 179 22.52 7.20 17.22
C TYR A 179 22.31 6.59 15.84
N GLU A 180 21.07 6.45 15.49
CA GLU A 180 20.65 6.00 14.16
C GLU A 180 19.70 7.04 13.57
N LEU A 181 19.99 7.47 12.35
CA LEU A 181 19.10 8.29 11.55
C LEU A 181 18.77 7.53 10.28
N GLY A 182 17.49 7.35 9.99
CA GLY A 182 17.03 6.63 8.82
C GLY A 182 15.93 7.39 8.08
N THR A 183 15.93 7.29 6.78
CA THR A 183 14.86 7.80 5.92
C THR A 183 14.45 6.74 4.93
N SER A 184 13.16 6.68 4.61
CA SER A 184 12.66 5.81 3.57
C SER A 184 11.53 6.44 2.77
N PHE A 185 11.50 6.10 1.47
CA PHE A 185 10.42 6.43 0.56
C PHE A 185 9.80 5.15 0.08
N SER A 186 8.48 5.04 0.12
CA SER A 186 7.76 3.92 -0.47
C SER A 186 6.66 4.40 -1.39
N LEU A 187 6.50 3.70 -2.51
CA LEU A 187 5.45 3.92 -3.48
C LEU A 187 4.70 2.60 -3.65
N GLU A 188 3.43 2.60 -3.30
CA GLU A 188 2.59 1.42 -3.24
C GLU A 188 1.42 1.55 -4.19
N TYR A 189 1.26 0.55 -5.08
CA TYR A 189 0.14 0.46 -6.02
C TYR A 189 -0.79 -0.67 -5.60
N PRO A 190 -2.11 -0.45 -5.50
CA PRO A 190 -3.10 -1.50 -5.23
C PRO A 190 -3.39 -2.33 -6.49
N ARG A 191 -2.35 -2.66 -7.26
CA ARG A 191 -2.40 -3.46 -8.49
C ARG A 191 -1.01 -3.95 -8.85
N LEU A 192 -0.90 -4.93 -9.72
CA LEU A 192 0.37 -5.30 -10.33
C LEU A 192 0.80 -4.25 -11.37
N VAL A 193 2.05 -3.80 -11.24
CA VAL A 193 2.70 -2.86 -12.17
C VAL A 193 3.92 -3.56 -12.74
N LEU A 194 3.72 -4.33 -13.81
CA LEU A 194 4.77 -5.08 -14.51
C LEU A 194 4.81 -4.63 -15.98
N PRO A 195 5.97 -4.22 -16.50
CA PRO A 195 6.09 -3.64 -17.84
C PRO A 195 5.74 -4.62 -18.98
N TRP A 196 5.89 -5.93 -18.76
CA TRP A 196 5.67 -6.98 -19.78
C TRP A 196 4.40 -7.82 -19.57
N MET A 197 3.57 -7.51 -18.58
CA MET A 197 2.42 -8.35 -18.26
C MET A 197 1.16 -7.98 -19.03
N SER A 198 0.43 -8.97 -19.47
CA SER A 198 -0.85 -8.81 -20.18
C SER A 198 -1.88 -8.06 -19.32
N LYS A 199 -2.65 -7.16 -19.95
CA LYS A 199 -3.74 -6.40 -19.31
C LYS A 199 -4.77 -7.30 -18.61
N LYS A 200 -4.95 -8.54 -19.05
CA LYS A 200 -5.88 -9.52 -18.48
C LYS A 200 -5.45 -9.98 -17.08
N MET A 201 -4.16 -10.18 -16.86
CA MET A 201 -3.60 -10.58 -15.57
C MET A 201 -3.62 -9.44 -14.54
N MET A 202 -3.64 -8.17 -15.01
CA MET A 202 -3.71 -6.98 -14.18
C MET A 202 -5.12 -6.68 -13.64
N SER A 203 -6.16 -7.37 -14.13
CA SER A 203 -7.56 -7.19 -13.71
C SER A 203 -8.05 -8.39 -12.91
N SER A 204 -7.37 -8.72 -11.82
CA SER A 204 -7.79 -9.81 -10.93
C SER A 204 -8.85 -9.34 -9.93
N ARG A 205 -9.80 -10.25 -9.64
CA ARG A 205 -10.78 -10.10 -8.54
C ARG A 205 -10.11 -10.09 -7.17
N PHE A 206 -8.96 -10.75 -7.08
CA PHE A 206 -8.24 -10.91 -5.83
C PHE A 206 -7.23 -9.79 -5.59
N PRO A 207 -6.81 -9.58 -4.33
CA PRO A 207 -5.84 -8.56 -3.97
C PRO A 207 -4.55 -8.67 -4.76
N GLN A 208 -4.09 -7.54 -5.24
CA GLN A 208 -2.82 -7.38 -5.91
C GLN A 208 -2.16 -6.10 -5.41
N HIS A 209 -0.87 -6.16 -5.15
CA HIS A 209 -0.12 -5.03 -4.63
C HIS A 209 1.28 -5.01 -5.25
N THR A 210 1.81 -3.83 -5.51
CA THR A 210 3.19 -3.62 -5.92
C THR A 210 3.79 -2.55 -5.05
N SER A 211 4.91 -2.83 -4.43
CA SER A 211 5.63 -1.86 -3.61
C SER A 211 7.03 -1.61 -4.14
N PHE A 212 7.40 -0.34 -4.18
CA PHE A 212 8.75 0.14 -4.43
C PHE A 212 9.21 0.87 -3.18
N LYS A 213 10.29 0.43 -2.58
CA LYS A 213 10.84 1.06 -1.37
C LYS A 213 12.31 1.39 -1.58
N LEU A 214 12.68 2.64 -1.24
CA LEU A 214 14.05 3.11 -1.14
C LEU A 214 14.30 3.52 0.30
N TYR A 215 15.47 3.23 0.81
CA TYR A 215 15.85 3.63 2.17
C TYR A 215 17.31 4.01 2.25
N ALA A 216 17.61 4.89 3.19
CA ALA A 216 18.96 5.22 3.60
C ALA A 216 18.98 5.35 5.12
N SER A 217 19.99 4.80 5.77
CA SER A 217 20.18 4.94 7.21
C SER A 217 21.65 5.12 7.55
N GLN A 218 21.90 5.93 8.56
CA GLN A 218 23.21 6.16 9.12
C GLN A 218 23.22 5.72 10.58
N LEU A 219 24.04 4.74 10.88
CA LEU A 219 24.31 4.27 12.23
C LEU A 219 25.66 4.80 12.68
N ASN A 220 25.68 5.54 13.78
CA ASN A 220 26.90 5.95 14.44
C ASN A 220 27.00 5.27 15.81
N ARG A 221 27.99 4.42 15.99
CA ARG A 221 28.38 3.88 17.30
C ARG A 221 29.62 4.60 17.80
N ALA A 222 29.43 5.52 18.73
CA ALA A 222 30.53 6.27 19.31
C ALA A 222 31.65 5.34 19.77
N ARG A 223 32.91 5.69 19.44
CA ARG A 223 34.13 4.93 19.71
C ARG A 223 34.34 3.63 18.94
N PHE A 224 33.43 3.27 18.04
CA PHE A 224 33.59 2.08 17.21
C PHE A 224 33.61 2.45 15.74
N PHE A 225 32.45 2.77 15.17
CA PHE A 225 32.34 2.98 13.74
C PHE A 225 31.12 3.85 13.37
N LYS A 226 31.18 4.36 12.15
CA LYS A 226 30.08 5.03 11.48
C LYS A 226 29.77 4.28 10.19
N MET A 227 28.53 3.83 10.03
CA MET A 227 28.08 3.04 8.88
C MET A 227 26.93 3.73 8.20
N LEU A 228 27.01 3.80 6.88
CA LEU A 228 25.93 4.24 6.01
C LEU A 228 25.37 3.01 5.30
N SER A 229 24.05 2.85 5.36
CA SER A 229 23.31 1.80 4.66
C SER A 229 22.29 2.45 3.75
N PHE A 230 22.22 2.03 2.50
CA PHE A 230 21.17 2.43 1.59
C PHE A 230 20.74 1.28 0.71
N GLY A 231 19.53 1.30 0.23
CA GLY A 231 19.04 0.20 -0.57
C GLY A 231 17.68 0.45 -1.17
N GLY A 232 17.26 -0.53 -1.96
CA GLY A 232 15.97 -0.52 -2.61
C GLY A 232 15.36 -1.91 -2.68
N THR A 233 14.04 -1.95 -2.65
CA THR A 233 13.26 -3.18 -2.72
C THR A 233 12.10 -2.99 -3.67
N VAL A 234 11.86 -4.00 -4.52
CA VAL A 234 10.67 -4.11 -5.36
C VAL A 234 9.97 -5.39 -4.96
N SER A 235 8.70 -5.29 -4.57
CA SER A 235 7.91 -6.45 -4.15
C SER A 235 6.56 -6.47 -4.87
N TYR A 236 6.13 -7.68 -5.23
CA TYR A 236 4.86 -7.96 -5.86
C TYR A 236 4.10 -8.97 -5.00
N ASP A 237 2.94 -8.55 -4.50
CA ASP A 237 2.00 -9.40 -3.80
C ASP A 237 0.80 -9.64 -4.70
N PHE A 238 0.45 -10.90 -4.92
CA PHE A 238 -0.74 -11.23 -5.69
C PHE A 238 -1.37 -12.53 -5.20
N GLN A 239 -2.66 -12.56 -5.34
CA GLN A 239 -3.50 -13.66 -4.90
C GLN A 239 -4.29 -14.19 -6.10
N PRO A 240 -3.93 -15.32 -6.72
CA PRO A 240 -4.65 -15.87 -7.86
C PRO A 240 -5.97 -16.55 -7.47
N SER A 241 -6.11 -16.96 -6.20
CA SER A 241 -7.30 -17.59 -5.63
C SER A 241 -7.54 -17.13 -4.21
N ARG A 242 -8.64 -17.58 -3.59
CA ARG A 242 -8.93 -17.27 -2.17
C ARG A 242 -7.92 -17.86 -1.18
N VAL A 243 -7.25 -18.92 -1.56
CA VAL A 243 -6.41 -19.74 -0.69
C VAL A 243 -4.93 -19.40 -0.88
N TRP A 244 -4.52 -19.06 -2.08
CA TRP A 244 -3.12 -18.96 -2.47
C TRP A 244 -2.66 -17.50 -2.56
N LYS A 245 -1.66 -17.16 -1.77
CA LYS A 245 -0.98 -15.86 -1.81
C LYS A 245 0.49 -16.04 -2.20
N HIS A 246 0.93 -15.23 -3.13
CA HIS A 246 2.31 -15.18 -3.59
C HIS A 246 2.89 -13.80 -3.30
N THR A 247 4.08 -13.78 -2.70
CA THR A 247 4.90 -12.58 -2.53
C THR A 247 6.23 -12.81 -3.24
N VAL A 248 6.50 -12.04 -4.28
CA VAL A 248 7.72 -12.11 -5.06
C VAL A 248 8.49 -10.81 -4.88
N THR A 249 9.71 -10.90 -4.39
CA THR A 249 10.62 -9.78 -4.28
C THR A 249 11.82 -10.04 -5.20
N PRO A 250 11.75 -9.66 -6.49
CA PRO A 250 12.80 -9.95 -7.45
C PRO A 250 14.07 -9.17 -7.17
N PHE A 251 13.93 -7.98 -6.58
CA PHE A 251 15.05 -7.11 -6.30
C PHE A 251 14.98 -6.57 -4.88
N ARG A 252 15.94 -6.97 -4.08
CA ARG A 252 16.27 -6.35 -2.80
C ARG A 252 17.77 -6.08 -2.83
N LEU A 253 18.15 -4.83 -2.93
CA LEU A 253 19.54 -4.39 -2.98
C LEU A 253 19.83 -3.63 -1.70
N ALA A 254 20.86 -4.04 -0.97
CA ALA A 254 21.36 -3.31 0.19
C ALA A 254 22.85 -3.03 0.01
N PHE A 255 23.23 -1.82 0.29
CA PHE A 255 24.62 -1.37 0.25
C PHE A 255 24.98 -0.81 1.61
N ASN A 256 25.96 -1.42 2.27
CA ASN A 256 26.49 -1.01 3.55
C ASN A 256 27.90 -0.50 3.35
N THR A 257 28.18 0.70 3.81
CA THR A 257 29.51 1.32 3.71
C THR A 257 29.97 1.79 5.07
N LEU A 258 31.12 1.32 5.48
CA LEU A 258 31.81 1.76 6.67
C LEU A 258 32.53 3.08 6.37
N GLN A 259 32.05 4.19 6.95
CA GLN A 259 32.57 5.52 6.66
C GLN A 259 33.76 5.91 7.52
N HIS A 260 33.74 5.51 8.78
CA HIS A 260 34.76 5.87 9.75
C HIS A 260 34.91 4.76 10.77
N THR A 261 36.16 4.43 11.10
CA THR A 261 36.53 3.47 12.14
C THR A 261 37.47 4.12 13.15
N THR A 262 37.51 3.59 14.34
CA THR A 262 38.48 3.99 15.36
C THR A 262 39.56 2.94 15.50
N THR A 263 40.77 3.33 15.93
CA THR A 263 41.89 2.42 16.14
C THR A 263 41.52 1.26 17.07
N ARG A 264 40.66 1.49 18.07
CA ARG A 264 40.16 0.45 18.97
C ARG A 264 39.29 -0.55 18.23
N PHE A 265 38.44 -0.09 17.34
CA PHE A 265 37.58 -0.93 16.51
C PHE A 265 38.43 -1.76 15.53
N ASP A 266 39.40 -1.15 14.87
CA ASP A 266 40.27 -1.82 13.90
C ASP A 266 41.07 -2.95 14.58
N THR A 267 41.57 -2.74 15.81
CA THR A 267 42.24 -3.78 16.59
C THR A 267 41.32 -4.96 16.93
N ILE A 268 40.03 -4.73 17.21
CA ILE A 268 39.07 -5.78 17.52
C ILE A 268 38.70 -6.57 16.23
N VAL A 269 38.52 -5.85 15.14
CA VAL A 269 38.15 -6.44 13.84
C VAL A 269 39.31 -7.27 13.27
N ASP A 270 40.56 -6.82 13.39
CA ASP A 270 41.74 -7.56 12.90
C ASP A 270 41.96 -8.87 13.66
N LYS A 271 41.58 -8.90 14.94
CA LYS A 271 41.59 -10.12 15.75
C LYS A 271 40.45 -11.10 15.43
N ASN A 272 39.38 -10.62 14.77
CA ASN A 272 38.19 -11.42 14.55
C ASN A 272 37.74 -11.34 13.07
N ARG A 273 38.15 -12.31 12.28
CA ARG A 273 37.86 -12.37 10.82
C ARG A 273 36.39 -12.33 10.49
N SER A 274 35.54 -12.90 11.33
CA SER A 274 34.07 -12.89 11.12
C SER A 274 33.50 -11.47 11.24
N LEU A 275 34.00 -10.65 12.17
CA LEU A 275 33.62 -9.26 12.30
C LEU A 275 34.11 -8.42 11.13
N LYS A 276 35.30 -8.71 10.61
CA LYS A 276 35.85 -8.00 9.44
C LYS A 276 34.99 -8.21 8.20
N ILE A 277 34.46 -9.39 8.01
CA ILE A 277 33.58 -9.73 6.88
C ILE A 277 32.19 -9.11 7.09
N SER A 278 31.61 -9.18 8.29
CA SER A 278 30.25 -8.74 8.57
C SER A 278 30.08 -7.20 8.67
N LEU A 279 31.13 -6.49 9.00
CA LEU A 279 31.11 -5.02 9.19
C LEU A 279 31.85 -4.25 8.07
N GLY A 280 32.42 -4.95 7.08
CA GLY A 280 33.04 -4.32 5.92
C GLY A 280 32.02 -3.70 4.95
N ASN A 281 32.54 -3.11 3.88
CA ASN A 281 31.70 -2.64 2.79
C ASN A 281 31.05 -3.84 2.10
N GLN A 282 29.72 -3.84 2.02
CA GLN A 282 28.95 -4.96 1.49
C GLN A 282 27.94 -4.50 0.47
N PHE A 283 27.88 -5.20 -0.63
CA PHE A 283 26.75 -5.16 -1.55
C PHE A 283 25.98 -6.47 -1.44
N ILE A 284 24.73 -6.40 -1.01
CA ILE A 284 23.90 -7.57 -0.72
C ILE A 284 22.71 -7.56 -1.66
N PRO A 285 22.81 -8.22 -2.83
CA PRO A 285 21.64 -8.51 -3.64
C PRO A 285 20.89 -9.70 -3.04
N ALA A 286 19.58 -9.60 -2.96
CA ALA A 286 18.73 -10.68 -2.51
C ALA A 286 17.47 -10.77 -3.37
N MET A 287 16.97 -11.98 -3.53
CA MET A 287 15.68 -12.29 -4.11
C MET A 287 14.93 -13.20 -3.17
N SER A 288 13.63 -12.98 -3.02
CA SER A 288 12.80 -13.85 -2.20
C SER A 288 11.47 -14.15 -2.88
N TYR A 289 11.01 -15.35 -2.63
CA TYR A 289 9.67 -15.80 -3.02
C TYR A 289 9.03 -16.48 -1.81
N THR A 290 7.84 -16.03 -1.46
CA THR A 290 7.05 -16.61 -0.38
C THR A 290 5.72 -17.06 -0.94
N PHE A 291 5.36 -18.28 -0.61
CA PHE A 291 4.07 -18.89 -0.92
C PHE A 291 3.33 -19.16 0.39
N THR A 292 2.07 -18.77 0.45
CA THR A 292 1.21 -18.98 1.62
C THR A 292 -0.09 -19.62 1.16
N LEU A 293 -0.51 -20.65 1.89
CA LEU A 293 -1.78 -21.37 1.76
C LEU A 293 -2.76 -20.91 2.83
#